data_3670745fa54041cd96c6a8af4c023604
#
_entry.id   3670745fa54041cd96c6a8af4c023604
#
_cell.length_a   1.000
_cell.length_b   1.000
_cell.length_c   1.000
_cell.angle_alpha   90.00
_cell.angle_beta   90.00
_cell.angle_gamma   90.00
#
_symmetry.space_group_name_H-M   'P 1'
#
loop_
_entity.id
_entity.type
_entity.pdbx_description
1 polymer ?
#
loop_
_entity_poly.entity_id
_entity_poly.type
_entity_poly.pdbx_seq_one_letter_code
_entity_poly.pdbx_strand_id
1 'polypeptide(L)'
;DARQKRSAEGERQGYVSLILSLFPVVRRHPEVVLSGTMQGLAFGIFLAVWLGLGLYLTSPEMGYGADVVGYLAALGLINMFTTPILGQWTDRIGPRRLRAVVALVQFTGVCLLGVLGHNVWTLLVPLMLMNVVGPLIDVTGRMTFLSQPPDVRTRLMTAYIILMFISGGLGSWLGTSVYEIWGWSGTATMALVMSAA
;
A
#
# COMPACT_ATOMS: atom_id res chain seq x y z
N ASP A 1 14.64 -35.46 -19.98
CA ASP A 1 13.23 -35.27 -19.47
C ASP A 1 13.08 -35.65 -17.98
N ALA A 2 13.61 -36.80 -17.54
CA ALA A 2 13.52 -37.22 -16.12
C ALA A 2 14.41 -36.37 -15.17
N ARG A 3 15.54 -35.85 -15.64
CA ARG A 3 16.41 -34.93 -14.88
C ARG A 3 15.77 -33.55 -14.68
N GLN A 4 15.11 -33.01 -15.68
CA GLN A 4 14.39 -31.74 -15.58
C GLN A 4 13.18 -31.81 -14.65
N LYS A 5 12.43 -32.94 -14.67
CA LYS A 5 11.34 -33.16 -13.72
C LYS A 5 11.82 -33.27 -12.26
N ARG A 6 12.92 -33.98 -12.00
CA ARG A 6 13.51 -34.09 -10.65
C ARG A 6 14.07 -32.76 -10.14
N SER A 7 14.66 -31.93 -11.03
CA SER A 7 15.10 -30.58 -10.67
C SER A 7 13.91 -29.68 -10.32
N ALA A 8 12.85 -29.72 -11.11
CA ALA A 8 11.65 -28.93 -10.88
C ALA A 8 10.87 -29.37 -9.62
N GLU A 9 10.86 -30.67 -9.30
CA GLU A 9 10.25 -31.19 -8.05
C GLU A 9 11.09 -30.84 -6.83
N GLY A 10 12.42 -30.92 -6.92
CA GLY A 10 13.35 -30.51 -5.86
C GLY A 10 13.27 -28.99 -5.59
N GLU A 11 13.18 -28.17 -6.63
CA GLU A 11 12.97 -26.73 -6.51
C GLU A 11 11.59 -26.41 -5.89
N ARG A 12 10.52 -27.08 -6.31
CA ARG A 12 9.18 -26.88 -5.72
C ARG A 12 9.13 -27.26 -4.25
N GLN A 13 9.75 -28.36 -3.85
CA GLN A 13 9.87 -28.73 -2.44
C GLN A 13 10.71 -27.71 -1.66
N GLY A 14 11.73 -27.11 -2.27
CA GLY A 14 12.52 -26.03 -1.69
C GLY A 14 11.67 -24.76 -1.45
N TYR A 15 10.84 -24.35 -2.42
CA TYR A 15 9.98 -23.18 -2.29
C TYR A 15 8.88 -23.35 -1.22
N VAL A 16 8.22 -24.49 -1.20
CA VAL A 16 7.18 -24.78 -0.18
C VAL A 16 7.79 -24.80 1.22
N SER A 17 8.92 -25.46 1.39
CA SER A 17 9.62 -25.49 2.68
C SER A 17 10.09 -24.11 3.13
N LEU A 18 10.49 -23.26 2.17
CA LEU A 18 10.88 -21.88 2.43
C LEU A 18 9.69 -21.05 2.90
N ILE A 19 8.55 -21.14 2.23
CA ILE A 19 7.31 -20.46 2.64
C ILE A 19 6.86 -20.95 4.01
N LEU A 20 6.84 -22.26 4.25
CA LEU A 20 6.48 -22.83 5.55
C LEU A 20 7.44 -22.39 6.66
N SER A 21 8.72 -22.15 6.32
CA SER A 21 9.71 -21.66 7.28
C SER A 21 9.50 -20.20 7.72
N LEU A 22 8.67 -19.44 6.98
CA LEU A 22 8.31 -18.07 7.37
C LEU A 22 7.37 -18.06 8.57
N PHE A 23 6.48 -19.05 8.67
CA PHE A 23 5.44 -19.07 9.71
C PHE A 23 5.97 -19.03 11.14
N PRO A 24 6.94 -19.88 11.54
CA PRO A 24 7.50 -19.82 12.90
C PRO A 24 8.29 -18.53 13.16
N VAL A 25 8.91 -17.94 12.14
CA VAL A 25 9.65 -16.68 12.27
C VAL A 25 8.68 -15.51 12.47
N VAL A 26 7.62 -15.43 11.66
CA VAL A 26 6.59 -14.40 11.76
C VAL A 26 5.86 -14.47 13.10
N ARG A 27 5.57 -15.69 13.59
CA ARG A 27 4.94 -15.89 14.91
C ARG A 27 5.79 -15.37 16.08
N ARG A 28 7.11 -15.36 15.94
CA ARG A 28 8.04 -14.81 16.94
C ARG A 28 8.21 -13.30 16.85
N HIS A 29 7.78 -12.70 15.73
CA HIS A 29 7.92 -11.27 15.44
C HIS A 29 6.57 -10.67 15.05
N PRO A 30 5.61 -10.53 15.98
CA PRO A 30 4.26 -10.03 15.70
C PRO A 30 4.27 -8.59 15.16
N GLU A 31 5.33 -7.82 15.44
CA GLU A 31 5.54 -6.48 14.92
C GLU A 31 5.60 -6.44 13.39
N VAL A 32 6.06 -7.51 12.75
CA VAL A 32 6.09 -7.61 11.28
C VAL A 32 4.71 -7.83 10.71
N VAL A 33 3.88 -8.62 11.40
CA VAL A 33 2.48 -8.82 10.99
C VAL A 33 1.73 -7.49 11.05
N LEU A 34 1.85 -6.77 12.17
CA LEU A 34 1.23 -5.45 12.32
C LEU A 34 1.73 -4.48 11.24
N SER A 35 3.03 -4.38 11.06
CA SER A 35 3.63 -3.46 10.07
C SER A 35 3.25 -3.84 8.63
N GLY A 36 3.25 -5.14 8.31
CA GLY A 36 2.86 -5.66 6.99
C GLY A 36 1.37 -5.46 6.71
N THR A 37 0.51 -5.61 7.72
CA THR A 37 -0.93 -5.35 7.59
C THR A 37 -1.21 -3.86 7.39
N MET A 38 -0.59 -2.98 8.18
CA MET A 38 -0.71 -1.54 7.99
C MET A 38 -0.27 -1.09 6.60
N GLN A 39 0.88 -1.58 6.14
CA GLN A 39 1.36 -1.30 4.78
C GLN A 39 0.44 -1.90 3.73
N GLY A 40 -0.06 -3.10 3.96
CA GLY A 40 -1.00 -3.77 3.07
C GLY A 40 -2.31 -3.01 2.92
N LEU A 41 -2.87 -2.50 4.02
CA LEU A 41 -4.06 -1.63 4.00
C LEU A 41 -3.77 -0.32 3.24
N ALA A 42 -2.66 0.34 3.54
CA ALA A 42 -2.27 1.56 2.85
C ALA A 42 -2.09 1.34 1.33
N PHE A 43 -1.45 0.25 0.95
CA PHE A 43 -1.25 -0.12 -0.45
C PHE A 43 -2.58 -0.54 -1.13
N GLY A 44 -3.46 -1.25 -0.41
CA GLY A 44 -4.79 -1.59 -0.87
C GLY A 44 -5.66 -0.36 -1.13
N ILE A 45 -5.66 0.59 -0.18
CA ILE A 45 -6.33 1.90 -0.35
C ILE A 45 -5.76 2.63 -1.57
N PHE A 46 -4.44 2.69 -1.70
CA PHE A 46 -3.77 3.33 -2.83
C PHE A 46 -4.24 2.74 -4.17
N LEU A 47 -4.22 1.43 -4.32
CA LEU A 47 -4.65 0.76 -5.55
C LEU A 47 -6.15 0.96 -5.81
N ALA A 48 -7.00 0.81 -4.79
CA ALA A 48 -8.44 1.02 -4.91
C ALA A 48 -8.78 2.44 -5.37
N VAL A 49 -8.16 3.44 -4.74
CA VAL A 49 -8.37 4.85 -5.08
C VAL A 49 -7.88 5.16 -6.48
N TRP A 50 -6.69 4.70 -6.88
CA TRP A 50 -6.16 4.98 -8.22
C TRP A 50 -6.98 4.31 -9.33
N LEU A 51 -7.43 3.07 -9.14
CA LEU A 51 -8.29 2.38 -10.09
C LEU A 51 -9.67 3.04 -10.16
N GLY A 52 -10.28 3.30 -9.00
CA GLY A 52 -11.56 4.00 -8.93
C GLY A 52 -11.50 5.40 -9.53
N LEU A 53 -10.39 6.13 -9.30
CA LEU A 53 -10.16 7.45 -9.88
C LEU A 53 -10.07 7.38 -11.41
N GLY A 54 -9.36 6.39 -11.94
CA GLY A 54 -9.28 6.16 -13.38
C GLY A 54 -10.67 5.97 -14.00
N LEU A 55 -11.49 5.11 -13.40
CA LEU A 55 -12.85 4.85 -13.84
C LEU A 55 -13.76 6.09 -13.69
N TYR A 56 -13.62 6.83 -12.58
CA TYR A 56 -14.42 8.00 -12.29
C TYR A 56 -14.12 9.16 -13.24
N LEU A 57 -12.86 9.49 -13.45
CA LEU A 57 -12.49 10.61 -14.35
C LEU A 57 -12.82 10.33 -15.81
N THR A 58 -12.76 9.07 -16.24
CA THR A 58 -13.13 8.68 -17.61
C THR A 58 -14.61 8.36 -17.78
N SER A 59 -15.41 8.46 -16.71
CA SER A 59 -16.86 8.26 -16.78
C SER A 59 -17.54 9.36 -17.61
N PRO A 60 -18.74 9.10 -18.17
CA PRO A 60 -19.50 10.11 -18.91
C PRO A 60 -19.86 11.36 -18.08
N GLU A 61 -19.91 11.24 -16.76
CA GLU A 61 -20.22 12.33 -15.83
C GLU A 61 -19.07 13.34 -15.75
N MET A 62 -17.83 12.86 -15.71
CA MET A 62 -16.63 13.71 -15.60
C MET A 62 -16.06 14.09 -16.98
N GLY A 63 -16.16 13.21 -17.96
CA GLY A 63 -15.81 13.46 -19.36
C GLY A 63 -14.33 13.71 -19.64
N TYR A 64 -13.43 13.36 -18.72
CA TYR A 64 -11.98 13.50 -18.91
C TYR A 64 -11.40 12.33 -19.72
N GLY A 65 -10.31 12.60 -20.44
CA GLY A 65 -9.54 11.55 -21.10
C GLY A 65 -8.58 10.82 -20.16
N ALA A 66 -8.06 9.69 -20.59
CA ALA A 66 -7.06 8.92 -19.86
C ALA A 66 -5.73 9.69 -19.64
N ASP A 67 -5.47 10.73 -20.45
CA ASP A 67 -4.33 11.64 -20.32
C ASP A 67 -4.37 12.40 -18.99
N VAL A 68 -5.54 12.81 -18.52
CA VAL A 68 -5.70 13.50 -17.23
C VAL A 68 -5.32 12.59 -16.07
N VAL A 69 -5.69 11.31 -16.12
CA VAL A 69 -5.25 10.31 -15.13
C VAL A 69 -3.72 10.18 -15.15
N GLY A 70 -3.11 10.19 -16.33
CA GLY A 70 -1.65 10.19 -16.50
C GLY A 70 -0.99 11.44 -15.88
N TYR A 71 -1.55 12.63 -16.06
CA TYR A 71 -1.04 13.86 -15.43
C TYR A 71 -1.16 13.81 -13.90
N LEU A 72 -2.24 13.27 -13.36
CA LEU A 72 -2.37 13.07 -11.92
C LEU A 72 -1.37 12.03 -11.39
N ALA A 73 -1.07 10.98 -12.15
CA ALA A 73 -0.05 10.00 -11.77
C ALA A 73 1.35 10.63 -11.68
N ALA A 74 1.62 11.70 -12.43
CA ALA A 74 2.89 12.44 -12.33
C ALA A 74 3.09 13.10 -10.94
N LEU A 75 2.02 13.27 -10.13
CA LEU A 75 2.16 13.65 -8.72
C LEU A 75 3.03 12.66 -7.93
N GLY A 76 3.09 11.41 -8.35
CA GLY A 76 3.98 10.40 -7.76
C GLY A 76 5.47 10.75 -7.87
N LEU A 77 5.87 11.63 -8.81
CA LEU A 77 7.26 12.12 -8.93
C LEU A 77 7.69 12.91 -7.67
N ILE A 78 6.75 13.49 -6.95
CA ILE A 78 7.01 14.18 -5.68
C ILE A 78 7.70 13.23 -4.69
N ASN A 79 7.41 11.94 -4.74
CA ASN A 79 8.00 10.95 -3.86
C ASN A 79 9.53 10.83 -4.02
N MET A 80 10.07 11.13 -5.21
CA MET A 80 11.51 11.18 -5.43
C MET A 80 12.21 12.20 -4.51
N PHE A 81 11.54 13.32 -4.26
CA PHE A 81 12.09 14.41 -3.47
C PHE A 81 11.69 14.32 -1.99
N THR A 82 10.48 13.87 -1.71
CA THR A 82 9.96 13.81 -0.34
C THR A 82 10.49 12.62 0.43
N THR A 83 10.66 11.45 -0.19
CA THR A 83 11.10 10.22 0.50
C THR A 83 12.42 10.37 1.26
N PRO A 84 13.49 10.99 0.72
CA PRO A 84 14.74 11.19 1.48
C PRO A 84 14.56 12.13 2.68
N ILE A 85 13.75 13.19 2.53
CA ILE A 85 13.48 14.15 3.59
C ILE A 85 12.71 13.48 4.73
N LEU A 86 11.72 12.71 4.38
CA LEU A 86 10.85 12.01 5.32
C LEU A 86 11.59 10.86 6.03
N GLY A 87 12.56 10.22 5.36
CA GLY A 87 13.48 9.27 5.98
C GLY A 87 14.25 9.90 7.15
N GLN A 88 14.79 11.10 6.95
CA GLN A 88 15.49 11.84 8.01
C GLN A 88 14.57 12.22 9.19
N TRP A 89 13.30 12.51 8.92
CA TRP A 89 12.32 12.76 9.97
C TRP A 89 12.01 11.51 10.79
N THR A 90 11.99 10.35 10.13
CA THR A 90 11.82 9.06 10.81
C THR A 90 12.90 8.83 11.86
N ASP A 91 14.15 9.14 11.52
CA ASP A 91 15.28 9.00 12.44
C ASP A 91 15.19 9.95 13.65
N ARG A 92 14.61 11.15 13.48
CA ARG A 92 14.50 12.16 14.55
C ARG A 92 13.31 11.93 15.47
N ILE A 93 12.14 11.59 14.92
CA ILE A 93 10.86 11.52 15.66
C ILE A 93 10.65 10.12 16.25
N GLY A 94 11.26 9.12 15.64
CA GLY A 94 11.09 7.70 15.96
C GLY A 94 9.92 7.06 15.21
N PRO A 95 10.06 5.78 14.87
CA PRO A 95 9.14 5.09 13.94
C PRO A 95 7.70 4.99 14.47
N ARG A 96 7.51 4.83 15.78
CA ARG A 96 6.16 4.69 16.37
C ARG A 96 5.34 5.98 16.29
N ARG A 97 5.95 7.13 16.66
CA ARG A 97 5.27 8.43 16.62
C ARG A 97 5.00 8.85 15.19
N LEU A 98 5.98 8.69 14.33
CA LEU A 98 5.82 9.03 12.93
C LEU A 98 4.72 8.18 12.28
N ARG A 99 4.63 6.89 12.59
CA ARG A 99 3.56 6.00 12.08
C ARG A 99 2.17 6.51 12.47
N ALA A 100 1.96 6.95 13.71
CA ALA A 100 0.68 7.51 14.15
C ALA A 100 0.33 8.80 13.39
N VAL A 101 1.31 9.69 13.19
CA VAL A 101 1.11 10.92 12.41
C VAL A 101 0.74 10.59 10.96
N VAL A 102 1.46 9.65 10.37
CA VAL A 102 1.26 9.25 8.97
C VAL A 102 -0.10 8.58 8.76
N ALA A 103 -0.53 7.72 9.70
CA ALA A 103 -1.87 7.14 9.67
C ALA A 103 -2.96 8.21 9.77
N LEU A 104 -2.78 9.22 10.63
CA LEU A 104 -3.71 10.35 10.73
C LEU A 104 -3.75 11.18 9.46
N VAL A 105 -2.61 11.44 8.83
CA VAL A 105 -2.53 12.16 7.55
C VAL A 105 -3.21 11.37 6.44
N GLN A 106 -3.02 10.05 6.39
CA GLN A 106 -3.71 9.19 5.43
C GLN A 106 -5.22 9.24 5.64
N PHE A 107 -5.68 9.05 6.87
CA PHE A 107 -7.10 9.14 7.21
C PHE A 107 -7.70 10.48 6.78
N THR A 108 -7.01 11.58 7.08
CA THR A 108 -7.43 12.93 6.65
C THR A 108 -7.47 13.05 5.14
N GLY A 109 -6.46 12.54 4.43
CA GLY A 109 -6.42 12.52 2.97
C GLY A 109 -7.61 11.76 2.36
N VAL A 110 -7.96 10.61 2.93
CA VAL A 110 -9.11 9.81 2.48
C VAL A 110 -10.44 10.51 2.80
N CYS A 111 -10.58 11.15 3.96
CA CYS A 111 -11.75 11.97 4.27
C CYS A 111 -11.93 13.12 3.26
N LEU A 112 -10.85 13.82 2.95
CA LEU A 112 -10.86 14.90 1.94
C LEU A 112 -11.20 14.37 0.55
N LEU A 113 -10.77 13.17 0.21
CA LEU A 113 -11.09 12.53 -1.06
C LEU A 113 -12.61 12.35 -1.24
N GLY A 114 -13.31 11.93 -0.18
CA GLY A 114 -14.76 11.79 -0.18
C GLY A 114 -15.51 13.11 -0.29
N VAL A 115 -15.01 14.16 0.37
CA VAL A 115 -15.66 15.49 0.39
C VAL A 115 -15.34 16.31 -0.86
N LEU A 116 -14.09 16.27 -1.33
CA LEU A 116 -13.57 17.09 -2.42
C LEU A 116 -13.59 16.39 -3.78
N GLY A 117 -14.13 15.18 -3.86
CA GLY A 117 -14.09 14.32 -5.03
C GLY A 117 -14.88 14.80 -6.27
N HIS A 118 -15.47 15.98 -6.25
CA HIS A 118 -16.36 16.45 -7.30
C HIS A 118 -15.66 17.22 -8.44
N ASN A 119 -14.37 17.54 -8.27
CA ASN A 119 -13.58 18.29 -9.25
C ASN A 119 -12.12 17.82 -9.25
N VAL A 120 -11.52 17.71 -10.45
CA VAL A 120 -10.11 17.30 -10.62
C VAL A 120 -9.15 18.16 -9.81
N TRP A 121 -9.37 19.48 -9.78
CA TRP A 121 -8.49 20.41 -9.06
C TRP A 121 -8.53 20.21 -7.54
N THR A 122 -9.70 19.89 -6.99
CA THR A 122 -9.84 19.63 -5.57
C THR A 122 -9.33 18.24 -5.14
N LEU A 123 -9.26 17.30 -6.10
CA LEU A 123 -8.64 15.99 -5.90
C LEU A 123 -7.12 16.04 -5.73
N LEU A 124 -6.46 17.10 -6.21
CA LEU A 124 -4.99 17.22 -6.11
C LEU A 124 -4.50 17.13 -4.67
N VAL A 125 -5.17 17.82 -3.73
CA VAL A 125 -4.75 17.87 -2.33
C VAL A 125 -4.78 16.49 -1.66
N PRO A 126 -5.90 15.75 -1.64
CA PRO A 126 -5.94 14.42 -1.04
C PRO A 126 -5.01 13.43 -1.75
N LEU A 127 -4.89 13.49 -3.08
CA LEU A 127 -3.96 12.62 -3.81
C LEU A 127 -2.50 12.90 -3.46
N MET A 128 -2.11 14.17 -3.32
CA MET A 128 -0.77 14.52 -2.85
C MET A 128 -0.50 13.98 -1.44
N LEU A 129 -1.44 14.15 -0.52
CA LEU A 129 -1.31 13.60 0.85
C LEU A 129 -1.11 12.08 0.82
N MET A 130 -1.92 11.35 0.06
CA MET A 130 -1.81 9.90 -0.05
C MET A 130 -0.49 9.45 -0.69
N ASN A 131 0.00 10.15 -1.71
CA ASN A 131 1.27 9.82 -2.35
C ASN A 131 2.47 9.99 -1.40
N VAL A 132 2.45 11.01 -0.55
CA VAL A 132 3.52 11.26 0.45
C VAL A 132 3.48 10.23 1.58
N VAL A 133 2.30 9.81 2.00
CA VAL A 133 2.08 8.93 3.16
C VAL A 133 2.50 7.49 2.89
N GLY A 134 2.18 6.94 1.72
CA GLY A 134 2.46 5.54 1.39
C GLY A 134 3.91 5.11 1.61
N PRO A 135 4.90 5.82 1.05
CA PRO A 135 6.32 5.54 1.28
C PRO A 135 6.75 5.64 2.75
N LEU A 136 6.13 6.53 3.53
CA LEU A 136 6.44 6.67 4.95
C LEU A 136 5.97 5.49 5.80
N ILE A 137 4.79 4.97 5.53
CA ILE A 137 4.29 3.76 6.18
C ILE A 137 5.24 2.60 5.87
N ASP A 138 5.68 2.47 4.60
CA ASP A 138 6.61 1.43 4.18
C ASP A 138 7.96 1.54 4.90
N VAL A 139 8.58 2.72 4.91
CA VAL A 139 9.87 2.96 5.59
C VAL A 139 9.75 2.66 7.08
N THR A 140 8.76 3.22 7.76
CA THR A 140 8.56 3.00 9.21
C THR A 140 8.23 1.55 9.53
N GLY A 141 7.51 0.86 8.64
CA GLY A 141 7.22 -0.57 8.77
C GLY A 141 8.48 -1.43 8.70
N ARG A 142 9.34 -1.19 7.71
CA ARG A 142 10.61 -1.93 7.53
C ARG A 142 11.59 -1.69 8.66
N MET A 143 11.63 -0.50 9.23
CA MET A 143 12.52 -0.18 10.37
C MET A 143 12.28 -1.08 11.59
N THR A 144 11.11 -1.66 11.75
CA THR A 144 10.79 -2.54 12.89
C THR A 144 11.63 -3.82 12.92
N PHE A 145 12.14 -4.27 11.79
CA PHE A 145 12.91 -5.50 11.68
C PHE A 145 14.31 -5.34 11.03
N LEU A 146 14.70 -4.12 10.67
CA LEU A 146 16.03 -3.89 10.08
C LEU A 146 17.19 -4.20 11.03
N SER A 147 16.97 -4.10 12.34
CA SER A 147 17.95 -4.40 13.38
C SER A 147 18.16 -5.91 13.63
N GLN A 148 17.33 -6.77 13.01
CA GLN A 148 17.45 -8.22 13.17
C GLN A 148 18.64 -8.79 12.40
N PRO A 149 19.18 -9.96 12.83
CA PRO A 149 20.23 -10.66 12.10
C PRO A 149 19.87 -10.90 10.62
N PRO A 150 20.85 -10.93 9.69
CA PRO A 150 20.58 -10.96 8.25
C PRO A 150 19.63 -12.07 7.80
N ASP A 151 19.77 -13.28 8.32
CA ASP A 151 18.94 -14.43 7.95
C ASP A 151 17.47 -14.25 8.37
N VAL A 152 17.26 -13.73 9.59
CA VAL A 152 15.93 -13.44 10.13
C VAL A 152 15.33 -12.26 9.37
N ARG A 153 16.09 -11.20 9.16
CA ARG A 153 15.68 -10.00 8.43
C ARG A 153 15.17 -10.31 7.03
N THR A 154 15.88 -11.17 6.28
CA THR A 154 15.46 -11.56 4.92
C THR A 154 14.10 -12.26 4.95
N ARG A 155 13.87 -13.17 5.88
CA ARG A 155 12.57 -13.86 6.01
C ARG A 155 11.44 -12.92 6.43
N LEU A 156 11.70 -12.00 7.35
CA LEU A 156 10.72 -11.00 7.77
C LEU A 156 10.37 -10.03 6.62
N MET A 157 11.38 -9.63 5.82
CA MET A 157 11.16 -8.82 4.61
C MET A 157 10.26 -9.56 3.60
N THR A 158 10.51 -10.84 3.38
CA THR A 158 9.68 -11.66 2.48
C THR A 158 8.24 -11.73 2.98
N ALA A 159 8.04 -12.00 4.27
CA ALA A 159 6.70 -12.05 4.87
C ALA A 159 5.97 -10.70 4.78
N TYR A 160 6.69 -9.61 5.05
CA TYR A 160 6.17 -8.24 4.92
C TYR A 160 5.68 -7.94 3.50
N ILE A 161 6.50 -8.28 2.49
CA ILE A 161 6.16 -8.06 1.08
C ILE A 161 4.95 -8.92 0.66
N ILE A 162 4.89 -10.18 1.11
CA ILE A 162 3.74 -11.06 0.84
C ILE A 162 2.45 -10.46 1.42
N LEU A 163 2.46 -10.01 2.67
CA LEU A 163 1.32 -9.37 3.31
C LEU A 163 0.90 -8.11 2.55
N MET A 164 1.85 -7.29 2.16
CA MET A 164 1.60 -6.06 1.40
C MET A 164 0.90 -6.37 0.06
N PHE A 165 1.41 -7.33 -0.72
CA PHE A 165 0.84 -7.64 -2.02
C PHE A 165 -0.51 -8.37 -1.95
N ILE A 166 -0.71 -9.26 -0.98
CA ILE A 166 -2.01 -9.91 -0.76
C ILE A 166 -3.06 -8.84 -0.41
N SER A 167 -2.74 -7.97 0.53
CA SER A 167 -3.66 -6.89 0.93
C SER A 167 -3.90 -5.89 -0.20
N GLY A 168 -2.85 -5.57 -0.99
CA GLY A 168 -2.96 -4.73 -2.17
C GLY A 168 -3.88 -5.33 -3.23
N GLY A 169 -3.72 -6.62 -3.53
CA GLY A 169 -4.58 -7.34 -4.45
C GLY A 169 -6.04 -7.38 -3.99
N LEU A 170 -6.27 -7.67 -2.71
CA LEU A 170 -7.62 -7.62 -2.13
C LEU A 170 -8.20 -6.20 -2.18
N GLY A 171 -7.42 -5.18 -1.85
CA GLY A 171 -7.83 -3.79 -1.92
C GLY A 171 -8.20 -3.35 -3.33
N SER A 172 -7.41 -3.74 -4.31
CA SER A 172 -7.68 -3.50 -5.73
C SER A 172 -8.99 -4.15 -6.17
N TRP A 173 -9.17 -5.43 -5.87
CA TRP A 173 -10.37 -6.17 -6.21
C TRP A 173 -11.62 -5.59 -5.53
N LEU A 174 -11.56 -5.34 -4.23
CA LEU A 174 -12.66 -4.72 -3.49
C LEU A 174 -12.98 -3.33 -4.02
N GLY A 175 -11.95 -2.52 -4.32
CA GLY A 175 -12.10 -1.16 -4.83
C GLY A 175 -12.86 -1.11 -6.14
N THR A 176 -12.52 -1.97 -7.09
CA THR A 176 -13.22 -2.05 -8.38
C THR A 176 -14.63 -2.58 -8.22
N SER A 177 -14.83 -3.66 -7.41
CA SER A 177 -16.18 -4.23 -7.17
C SER A 177 -17.11 -3.22 -6.49
N VAL A 178 -16.61 -2.46 -5.52
CA VAL A 178 -17.38 -1.43 -4.83
C VAL A 178 -17.70 -0.26 -5.77
N TYR A 179 -16.76 0.11 -6.65
CA TYR A 179 -16.98 1.12 -7.67
C TYR A 179 -18.10 0.75 -8.65
N GLU A 180 -18.16 -0.51 -9.10
CA GLU A 180 -19.21 -1.00 -10.00
C GLU A 180 -20.61 -0.87 -9.39
N ILE A 181 -20.76 -1.00 -8.05
CA ILE A 181 -22.05 -0.98 -7.37
C ILE A 181 -22.45 0.44 -6.93
N TRP A 182 -21.53 1.20 -6.38
CA TRP A 182 -21.78 2.49 -5.73
C TRP A 182 -20.98 3.67 -6.32
N GLY A 183 -20.25 3.45 -7.41
CA GLY A 183 -19.44 4.48 -8.05
C GLY A 183 -18.32 5.01 -7.16
N TRP A 184 -17.91 6.25 -7.43
CA TRP A 184 -16.85 6.91 -6.70
C TRP A 184 -17.08 7.03 -5.18
N SER A 185 -18.30 7.34 -4.78
CA SER A 185 -18.66 7.45 -3.36
C SER A 185 -18.46 6.15 -2.59
N GLY A 186 -18.72 5.02 -3.23
CA GLY A 186 -18.44 3.69 -2.68
C GLY A 186 -16.95 3.46 -2.45
N THR A 187 -16.12 3.77 -3.45
CA THR A 187 -14.65 3.64 -3.34
C THR A 187 -14.11 4.53 -2.22
N ALA A 188 -14.56 5.78 -2.13
CA ALA A 188 -14.15 6.71 -1.08
C ALA A 188 -14.55 6.21 0.31
N THR A 189 -15.78 5.70 0.47
CA THR A 189 -16.27 5.13 1.74
C THR A 189 -15.49 3.88 2.13
N MET A 190 -15.22 2.98 1.20
CA MET A 190 -14.41 1.79 1.45
C MET A 190 -12.98 2.16 1.88
N ALA A 191 -12.34 3.10 1.18
CA ALA A 191 -11.03 3.60 1.54
C ALA A 191 -11.02 4.21 2.95
N LEU A 192 -12.09 4.91 3.33
CA LEU A 192 -12.25 5.47 4.68
C LEU A 192 -12.33 4.37 5.75
N VAL A 193 -13.14 3.34 5.52
CA VAL A 193 -13.26 2.19 6.44
C VAL A 193 -11.92 1.48 6.59
N MET A 194 -11.22 1.22 5.48
CA MET A 194 -9.89 0.59 5.50
C MET A 194 -8.84 1.46 6.21
N SER A 195 -8.95 2.78 6.12
CA SER A 195 -8.03 3.72 6.77
C SER A 195 -8.27 3.87 8.27
N ALA A 196 -9.48 3.51 8.75
CA ALA A 196 -9.84 3.54 10.16
C ALA A 196 -9.52 2.22 10.90
N ALA A 197 -9.23 1.14 10.16
CA ALA A 197 -8.90 -0.19 10.70
C ALA A 197 -7.44 -0.31 11.13
#